data_d925d4561ecfb19b12fba1bf7a52558f
#
_entry.id   d925d4561ecfb19b12fba1bf7a52558f
#
_cell.length_a   1.000
_cell.length_b   1.000
_cell.length_c   1.000
_cell.angle_alpha   90.00
_cell.angle_beta   90.00
_cell.angle_gamma   90.00
#
_symmetry.space_group_name_H-M   'P 1'
#
loop_
_entity.id
_entity.type
_entity.pdbx_description
1 polymer ?
#
loop_
_entity_poly.entity_id
_entity_poly.type
_entity_poly.pdbx_seq_one_letter_code
_entity_poly.pdbx_strand_id
1 'polypeptide(L)'
;MYEAFFGLREKPFALTPNTDFLVQLAPYQACLNLLRVALGEGEGFIKITGEVGTGKTLLCRALLNLLDSEQYQLAYLPNPSLTPLDLRQAVARELHVEGIEQLDSMGLLDALNRRLIELAAAGRSVVLLIDEAQALPEETLEALRLLTNLETERSKLLQVVLFGQPELDAILERNEFRQLRQRITFSYRLRPLDETDANRYLQERLAVAGFRGDQPFGKAAVRMLVRGSGGIPRLLNILAHKSLMVAFGEGRRLVDKRHV
;
A
#
# COMPACT_ATOMS: atom_id res chain seq x y z
N MET A 1 14.09 26.00 4.14
CA MET A 1 13.95 27.19 5.01
C MET A 1 13.94 26.81 6.49
N TYR A 2 12.92 26.12 6.99
CA TYR A 2 12.85 25.75 8.42
C TYR A 2 13.78 24.56 8.78
N GLU A 3 14.22 23.80 7.78
CA GLU A 3 15.05 22.60 7.99
C GLU A 3 16.31 22.93 8.77
N ALA A 4 17.07 23.92 8.32
CA ALA A 4 18.30 24.36 9.01
C ALA A 4 18.01 24.91 10.43
N PHE A 5 16.89 25.61 10.60
CA PHE A 5 16.49 26.15 11.91
C PHE A 5 16.22 25.06 12.93
N PHE A 6 15.56 23.96 12.53
CA PHE A 6 15.31 22.80 13.38
C PHE A 6 16.43 21.76 13.34
N GLY A 7 17.51 21.97 12.58
CA GLY A 7 18.62 21.02 12.48
C GLY A 7 18.26 19.75 11.69
N LEU A 8 17.36 19.87 10.70
CA LEU A 8 16.92 18.81 9.83
C LEU A 8 17.78 18.77 8.56
N ARG A 9 18.05 17.58 8.05
CA ARG A 9 18.75 17.36 6.77
C ARG A 9 17.80 17.46 5.57
N GLU A 10 16.54 17.11 5.79
CA GLU A 10 15.49 17.10 4.76
C GLU A 10 14.09 17.34 5.40
N LYS A 11 13.07 17.46 4.57
CA LYS A 11 11.69 17.68 5.04
C LYS A 11 11.11 16.42 5.68
N PRO A 12 10.84 16.40 7.00
CA PRO A 12 10.34 15.23 7.69
C PRO A 12 8.93 14.81 7.25
N PHE A 13 8.13 15.77 6.81
CA PHE A 13 6.71 15.59 6.49
C PHE A 13 6.41 15.78 4.99
N ALA A 14 7.36 15.35 4.12
CA ALA A 14 7.11 15.29 2.69
C ALA A 14 5.96 14.33 2.36
N LEU A 15 5.17 14.67 1.33
CA LEU A 15 4.01 13.88 0.90
C LEU A 15 4.36 12.80 -0.12
N THR A 16 5.58 12.83 -0.67
CA THR A 16 6.06 11.82 -1.60
C THR A 16 6.19 10.47 -0.88
N PRO A 17 5.66 9.38 -1.44
CA PRO A 17 5.80 8.06 -0.85
C PRO A 17 7.27 7.58 -0.92
N ASN A 18 8.00 7.78 0.17
CA ASN A 18 9.37 7.28 0.35
C ASN A 18 9.37 6.22 1.44
N THR A 19 9.82 5.01 1.11
CA THR A 19 9.85 3.86 2.03
C THR A 19 10.82 4.06 3.19
N ASP A 20 11.85 4.91 3.07
CA ASP A 20 12.76 5.26 4.17
C ASP A 20 12.01 5.94 5.33
N PHE A 21 10.91 6.61 4.99
CA PHE A 21 10.01 7.24 5.97
C PHE A 21 8.83 6.33 6.40
N LEU A 22 8.87 5.04 6.09
CA LEU A 22 7.89 4.11 6.64
C LEU A 22 8.16 3.89 8.13
N VAL A 23 7.33 4.51 8.93
CA VAL A 23 7.41 4.41 10.39
C VAL A 23 6.99 3.01 10.84
N GLN A 24 7.77 2.43 11.74
CA GLN A 24 7.59 1.07 12.29
C GLN A 24 6.44 1.03 13.32
N LEU A 25 5.24 1.47 12.93
CA LEU A 25 4.06 1.42 13.79
C LEU A 25 3.43 0.03 13.85
N ALA A 26 2.86 -0.30 15.01
CA ALA A 26 2.22 -1.60 15.22
C ALA A 26 1.18 -1.98 14.15
N PRO A 27 0.27 -1.08 13.68
CA PRO A 27 -0.68 -1.41 12.61
C PRO A 27 -0.01 -1.76 11.28
N TYR A 28 1.08 -1.08 10.92
CA TYR A 28 1.80 -1.35 9.66
C TYR A 28 2.58 -2.66 9.74
N GLN A 29 3.23 -2.91 10.88
CA GLN A 29 3.92 -4.17 11.13
C GLN A 29 2.95 -5.37 11.12
N ALA A 30 1.81 -5.24 11.78
CA ALA A 30 0.78 -6.26 11.79
C ALA A 30 0.28 -6.56 10.36
N CYS A 31 0.06 -5.52 9.55
CA CYS A 31 -0.33 -5.66 8.15
C CYS A 31 0.74 -6.39 7.32
N LEU A 32 2.01 -5.96 7.39
CA LEU A 32 3.11 -6.59 6.66
C LEU A 32 3.35 -8.05 7.09
N ASN A 33 3.24 -8.34 8.40
CA ASN A 33 3.36 -9.70 8.91
C ASN A 33 2.23 -10.59 8.41
N LEU A 34 0.98 -10.09 8.41
CA LEU A 34 -0.18 -10.80 7.86
C LEU A 34 0.05 -11.11 6.37
N LEU A 35 0.47 -10.12 5.59
CA LEU A 35 0.75 -10.30 4.17
C LEU A 35 1.84 -11.35 3.93
N ARG A 36 2.94 -11.31 4.71
CA ARG A 36 4.02 -12.28 4.58
C ARG A 36 3.56 -13.70 4.89
N VAL A 37 2.78 -13.88 5.96
CA VAL A 37 2.24 -15.19 6.32
C VAL A 37 1.26 -15.69 5.26
N ALA A 38 0.29 -14.88 4.87
CA ALA A 38 -0.71 -15.26 3.88
C ALA A 38 -0.09 -15.62 2.51
N LEU A 39 0.88 -14.83 2.05
CA LEU A 39 1.60 -15.13 0.81
C LEU A 39 2.45 -16.40 0.93
N GLY A 40 3.08 -16.62 2.09
CA GLY A 40 3.85 -17.86 2.35
C GLY A 40 2.98 -19.12 2.37
N GLU A 41 1.72 -19.00 2.82
CA GLU A 41 0.73 -20.10 2.81
C GLU A 41 0.08 -20.32 1.43
N GLY A 42 0.40 -19.50 0.44
CA GLY A 42 -0.14 -19.65 -0.92
C GLY A 42 -1.58 -19.13 -1.08
N GLU A 43 -1.99 -18.18 -0.25
CA GLU A 43 -3.37 -17.64 -0.31
C GLU A 43 -3.64 -16.87 -1.60
N GLY A 44 -4.81 -17.12 -2.21
CA GLY A 44 -5.13 -16.58 -3.53
C GLY A 44 -5.50 -15.11 -3.56
N PHE A 45 -6.29 -14.65 -2.59
CA PHE A 45 -6.72 -13.26 -2.50
C PHE A 45 -6.56 -12.71 -1.09
N ILE A 46 -5.89 -11.57 -1.01
CA ILE A 46 -5.71 -10.80 0.22
C ILE A 46 -6.19 -9.38 -0.04
N LYS A 47 -6.93 -8.79 0.91
CA LYS A 47 -7.47 -7.45 0.80
C LYS A 47 -6.97 -6.56 1.93
N ILE A 48 -6.44 -5.40 1.57
CA ILE A 48 -6.00 -4.35 2.51
C ILE A 48 -6.82 -3.09 2.22
N THR A 49 -7.64 -2.66 3.15
CA THR A 49 -8.43 -1.44 3.00
C THR A 49 -8.06 -0.39 4.04
N GLY A 50 -8.41 0.86 3.76
CA GLY A 50 -8.19 1.99 4.67
C GLY A 50 -8.49 3.31 3.99
N GLU A 51 -8.72 4.34 4.78
CA GLU A 51 -9.02 5.69 4.31
C GLU A 51 -7.92 6.27 3.41
N VAL A 52 -8.26 7.26 2.60
CA VAL A 52 -7.29 7.99 1.78
C VAL A 52 -6.21 8.59 2.68
N GLY A 53 -4.94 8.35 2.32
CA GLY A 53 -3.81 8.91 3.07
C GLY A 53 -3.39 8.13 4.32
N THR A 54 -3.92 6.91 4.55
CA THR A 54 -3.49 6.01 5.64
C THR A 54 -2.16 5.30 5.37
N GLY A 55 -1.59 5.43 4.17
CA GLY A 55 -0.29 4.85 3.83
C GLY A 55 -0.35 3.53 3.06
N LYS A 56 -1.48 3.15 2.46
CA LYS A 56 -1.64 1.92 1.67
C LYS A 56 -0.58 1.77 0.58
N THR A 57 -0.41 2.79 -0.25
CA THR A 57 0.62 2.80 -1.32
C THR A 57 2.03 2.63 -0.76
N LEU A 58 2.31 3.21 0.42
CA LEU A 58 3.60 3.05 1.07
C LEU A 58 3.81 1.61 1.57
N LEU A 59 2.76 0.98 2.14
CA LEU A 59 2.78 -0.43 2.52
C LEU A 59 2.92 -1.35 1.31
N CYS A 60 2.23 -1.04 0.21
CA CYS A 60 2.38 -1.78 -1.05
C CYS A 60 3.84 -1.77 -1.53
N ARG A 61 4.48 -0.60 -1.55
CA ARG A 61 5.91 -0.47 -1.90
C ARG A 61 6.83 -1.16 -0.89
N ALA A 62 6.50 -1.09 0.39
CA ALA A 62 7.27 -1.80 1.41
C ALA A 62 7.18 -3.32 1.24
N LEU A 63 6.02 -3.84 0.85
CA LEU A 63 5.84 -5.25 0.54
C LEU A 63 6.67 -5.66 -0.69
N LEU A 64 6.68 -4.84 -1.76
CA LEU A 64 7.51 -5.08 -2.94
C LEU A 64 9.00 -5.21 -2.58
N ASN A 65 9.49 -4.38 -1.64
CA ASN A 65 10.87 -4.41 -1.18
C ASN A 65 11.16 -5.57 -0.19
N LEU A 66 10.13 -6.10 0.48
CA LEU A 66 10.26 -7.14 1.49
C LEU A 66 10.29 -8.54 0.90
N LEU A 67 9.59 -8.76 -0.21
CA LEU A 67 9.47 -10.06 -0.84
C LEU A 67 10.75 -10.39 -1.63
N ASP A 68 11.27 -11.58 -1.37
CA ASP A 68 12.49 -12.09 -2.01
C ASP A 68 12.23 -12.38 -3.50
N SER A 69 12.99 -11.73 -4.38
CA SER A 69 12.87 -11.89 -5.83
C SER A 69 13.27 -13.29 -6.35
N GLU A 70 13.98 -14.08 -5.55
CA GLU A 70 14.27 -15.48 -5.91
C GLU A 70 13.05 -16.38 -5.70
N GLN A 71 12.22 -16.07 -4.69
CA GLN A 71 11.03 -16.85 -4.35
C GLN A 71 9.76 -16.31 -5.00
N TYR A 72 9.71 -14.98 -5.27
CA TYR A 72 8.52 -14.33 -5.78
C TYR A 72 8.77 -13.62 -7.11
N GLN A 73 7.87 -13.80 -8.07
CA GLN A 73 7.72 -12.93 -9.22
C GLN A 73 6.63 -11.91 -8.92
N LEU A 74 7.00 -10.64 -8.89
CA LEU A 74 6.08 -9.56 -8.54
C LEU A 74 5.54 -8.90 -9.80
N ALA A 75 4.24 -8.64 -9.82
CA ALA A 75 3.55 -7.80 -10.78
C ALA A 75 2.85 -6.67 -10.04
N TYR A 76 3.06 -5.42 -10.44
CA TYR A 76 2.53 -4.26 -9.73
C TYR A 76 1.70 -3.34 -10.64
N LEU A 77 0.44 -3.15 -10.28
CA LEU A 77 -0.50 -2.27 -10.98
C LEU A 77 -0.87 -1.07 -10.09
N PRO A 78 -0.23 0.10 -10.31
CA PRO A 78 -0.45 1.29 -9.47
C PRO A 78 -1.76 2.03 -9.75
N ASN A 79 -2.33 1.84 -10.96
CA ASN A 79 -3.59 2.47 -11.37
C ASN A 79 -4.41 1.48 -12.18
N PRO A 80 -5.43 0.86 -11.59
CA PRO A 80 -6.15 -0.26 -12.20
C PRO A 80 -7.40 0.16 -13.00
N SER A 81 -7.56 1.41 -13.42
CA SER A 81 -8.66 1.81 -14.32
C SER A 81 -8.46 1.19 -15.71
N LEU A 82 -8.52 -0.15 -15.77
CA LEU A 82 -8.19 -0.98 -16.93
C LEU A 82 -9.42 -1.81 -17.32
N THR A 83 -9.61 -2.01 -18.62
CA THR A 83 -10.54 -3.04 -19.11
C THR A 83 -10.02 -4.45 -18.79
N PRO A 84 -10.86 -5.50 -18.87
CA PRO A 84 -10.40 -6.88 -18.69
C PRO A 84 -9.22 -7.28 -19.59
N LEU A 85 -9.19 -6.77 -20.83
CA LEU A 85 -8.09 -7.03 -21.75
C LEU A 85 -6.83 -6.27 -21.33
N ASP A 86 -6.96 -4.98 -21.00
CA ASP A 86 -5.82 -4.17 -20.55
C ASP A 86 -5.21 -4.71 -19.24
N LEU A 87 -6.05 -5.22 -18.33
CA LEU A 87 -5.56 -5.90 -17.13
C LEU A 87 -4.68 -7.10 -17.47
N ARG A 88 -5.15 -7.98 -18.37
CA ARG A 88 -4.38 -9.16 -18.80
C ARG A 88 -3.07 -8.75 -19.47
N GLN A 89 -3.11 -7.74 -20.34
CA GLN A 89 -1.89 -7.20 -20.98
C GLN A 89 -0.92 -6.60 -19.98
N ALA A 90 -1.43 -5.84 -19.00
CA ALA A 90 -0.61 -5.25 -17.95
C ALA A 90 0.07 -6.35 -17.09
N VAL A 91 -0.68 -7.37 -16.67
CA VAL A 91 -0.11 -8.51 -15.96
C VAL A 91 0.92 -9.25 -16.82
N ALA A 92 0.65 -9.47 -18.11
CA ALA A 92 1.57 -10.13 -19.00
C ALA A 92 2.90 -9.36 -19.18
N ARG A 93 2.83 -8.02 -19.25
CA ARG A 93 4.04 -7.16 -19.29
C ARG A 93 4.86 -7.29 -18.00
N GLU A 94 4.22 -7.22 -16.84
CA GLU A 94 4.87 -7.37 -15.54
C GLU A 94 5.52 -8.76 -15.37
N LEU A 95 4.95 -9.79 -15.99
CA LEU A 95 5.49 -11.15 -16.00
C LEU A 95 6.49 -11.40 -17.14
N HIS A 96 6.81 -10.38 -17.93
CA HIS A 96 7.72 -10.47 -19.07
C HIS A 96 7.32 -11.52 -20.12
N VAL A 97 6.02 -11.56 -20.44
CA VAL A 97 5.50 -12.36 -21.57
C VAL A 97 5.83 -11.65 -22.87
N GLU A 98 6.48 -12.34 -23.78
CA GLU A 98 6.86 -11.78 -25.09
C GLU A 98 5.71 -11.84 -26.10
N GLY A 99 5.72 -10.92 -27.08
CA GLY A 99 4.81 -10.94 -28.22
C GLY A 99 3.34 -10.67 -27.92
N ILE A 100 3.03 -10.09 -26.76
CA ILE A 100 1.63 -9.85 -26.31
C ILE A 100 0.82 -8.96 -27.24
N GLU A 101 1.47 -8.09 -28.01
CA GLU A 101 0.82 -7.13 -28.92
C GLU A 101 0.19 -7.81 -30.15
N GLN A 102 0.62 -9.04 -30.45
CA GLN A 102 0.15 -9.83 -31.60
C GLN A 102 -0.89 -10.88 -31.19
N LEU A 103 -1.19 -10.99 -29.88
CA LEU A 103 -2.09 -12.00 -29.35
C LEU A 103 -3.51 -11.45 -29.23
N ASP A 104 -4.47 -12.24 -29.66
CA ASP A 104 -5.87 -12.02 -29.30
C ASP A 104 -6.13 -12.33 -27.82
N SER A 105 -7.37 -12.12 -27.37
CA SER A 105 -7.73 -12.30 -25.95
C SER A 105 -7.52 -13.74 -25.46
N MET A 106 -7.68 -14.75 -26.32
CA MET A 106 -7.48 -16.15 -25.99
C MET A 106 -5.99 -16.49 -25.96
N GLY A 107 -5.25 -16.10 -26.97
CA GLY A 107 -3.79 -16.30 -27.06
C GLY A 107 -3.05 -15.63 -25.89
N LEU A 108 -3.52 -14.46 -25.45
CA LEU A 108 -2.98 -13.77 -24.27
C LEU A 108 -3.23 -14.57 -22.97
N LEU A 109 -4.42 -15.15 -22.81
CA LEU A 109 -4.73 -15.98 -21.63
C LEU A 109 -3.87 -17.24 -21.60
N ASP A 110 -3.70 -17.90 -22.76
CA ASP A 110 -2.84 -19.08 -22.91
C ASP A 110 -1.37 -18.76 -22.64
N ALA A 111 -0.88 -17.61 -23.12
CA ALA A 111 0.49 -17.15 -22.87
C ALA A 111 0.72 -16.84 -21.40
N LEU A 112 -0.24 -16.17 -20.73
CA LEU A 112 -0.20 -15.95 -19.28
C LEU A 112 -0.18 -17.26 -18.50
N ASN A 113 -1.05 -18.20 -18.87
CA ASN A 113 -1.12 -19.50 -18.18
C ASN A 113 0.21 -20.27 -18.30
N ARG A 114 0.80 -20.35 -19.50
CA ARG A 114 2.12 -20.95 -19.72
C ARG A 114 3.18 -20.28 -18.85
N ARG A 115 3.20 -18.94 -18.83
CA ARG A 115 4.19 -18.20 -18.06
C ARG A 115 4.06 -18.44 -16.54
N LEU A 116 2.84 -18.51 -16.04
CA LEU A 116 2.58 -18.83 -14.63
C LEU A 116 3.06 -20.25 -14.28
N ILE A 117 2.82 -21.23 -15.16
CA ILE A 117 3.30 -22.62 -14.98
C ILE A 117 4.84 -22.68 -15.02
N GLU A 118 5.49 -21.96 -15.94
CA GLU A 118 6.96 -21.89 -15.99
C GLU A 118 7.56 -21.33 -14.71
N LEU A 119 6.98 -20.25 -14.16
CA LEU A 119 7.44 -19.66 -12.92
C LEU A 119 7.24 -20.60 -11.74
N ALA A 120 6.09 -21.27 -11.66
CA ALA A 120 5.82 -22.26 -10.63
C ALA A 120 6.76 -23.46 -10.73
N ALA A 121 7.07 -23.93 -11.94
CA ALA A 121 8.05 -25.01 -12.16
C ALA A 121 9.48 -24.61 -11.76
N ALA A 122 9.80 -23.31 -11.84
CA ALA A 122 11.05 -22.73 -11.34
C ALA A 122 11.05 -22.48 -9.82
N GLY A 123 9.99 -22.88 -9.10
CA GLY A 123 9.82 -22.67 -7.65
C GLY A 123 9.47 -21.24 -7.25
N ARG A 124 9.01 -20.41 -8.19
CA ARG A 124 8.65 -19.00 -7.94
C ARG A 124 7.15 -18.84 -7.86
N SER A 125 6.68 -18.20 -6.78
CA SER A 125 5.27 -17.79 -6.62
C SER A 125 5.03 -16.45 -7.30
N VAL A 126 3.91 -16.30 -8.01
CA VAL A 126 3.55 -15.03 -8.63
C VAL A 126 2.60 -14.24 -7.74
N VAL A 127 2.96 -12.99 -7.43
CA VAL A 127 2.15 -12.08 -6.61
C VAL A 127 1.80 -10.84 -7.43
N LEU A 128 0.51 -10.64 -7.67
CA LEU A 128 -0.05 -9.45 -8.29
C LEU A 128 -0.52 -8.47 -7.21
N LEU A 129 0.14 -7.32 -7.14
CA LEU A 129 -0.26 -6.23 -6.25
C LEU A 129 -1.02 -5.17 -7.05
N ILE A 130 -2.23 -4.86 -6.60
CA ILE A 130 -3.07 -3.84 -7.21
C ILE A 130 -3.30 -2.73 -6.18
N ASP A 131 -2.81 -1.52 -6.46
CA ASP A 131 -3.09 -0.34 -5.64
C ASP A 131 -4.35 0.37 -6.18
N GLU A 132 -5.04 1.13 -5.32
CA GLU A 132 -6.31 1.82 -5.64
C GLU A 132 -7.38 0.88 -6.25
N ALA A 133 -7.48 -0.36 -5.75
CA ALA A 133 -8.32 -1.42 -6.31
C ALA A 133 -9.84 -1.08 -6.37
N GLN A 134 -10.31 -0.07 -5.63
CA GLN A 134 -11.68 0.45 -5.77
C GLN A 134 -11.95 1.13 -7.13
N ALA A 135 -10.88 1.47 -7.87
CA ALA A 135 -10.99 2.06 -9.22
C ALA A 135 -11.11 0.99 -10.33
N LEU A 136 -11.02 -0.30 -9.99
CA LEU A 136 -11.25 -1.39 -10.94
C LEU A 136 -12.71 -1.38 -11.42
N PRO A 137 -12.98 -1.41 -12.73
CA PRO A 137 -14.29 -1.69 -13.26
C PRO A 137 -14.82 -3.06 -12.78
N GLU A 138 -16.12 -3.21 -12.65
CA GLU A 138 -16.75 -4.45 -12.16
C GLU A 138 -16.40 -5.67 -13.01
N GLU A 139 -16.41 -5.50 -14.34
CA GLU A 139 -16.00 -6.53 -15.29
C GLU A 139 -14.53 -6.94 -15.15
N THR A 140 -13.69 -6.00 -14.70
CA THR A 140 -12.25 -6.25 -14.50
C THR A 140 -11.99 -6.97 -13.18
N LEU A 141 -12.79 -6.70 -12.14
CA LEU A 141 -12.79 -7.49 -10.89
C LEU A 141 -13.18 -8.95 -11.17
N GLU A 142 -14.17 -9.18 -12.04
CA GLU A 142 -14.56 -10.53 -12.44
C GLU A 142 -13.49 -11.21 -13.30
N ALA A 143 -12.86 -10.49 -14.22
CA ALA A 143 -11.71 -11.00 -14.98
C ALA A 143 -10.54 -11.39 -14.09
N LEU A 144 -10.28 -10.59 -13.03
CA LEU A 144 -9.26 -10.90 -12.02
C LEU A 144 -9.59 -12.19 -11.26
N ARG A 145 -10.86 -12.39 -10.89
CA ARG A 145 -11.33 -13.63 -10.26
C ARG A 145 -11.07 -14.85 -11.16
N LEU A 146 -11.29 -14.70 -12.48
CA LEU A 146 -11.06 -15.79 -13.44
C LEU A 146 -9.57 -16.10 -13.60
N LEU A 147 -8.69 -15.08 -13.60
CA LEU A 147 -7.23 -15.29 -13.63
C LEU A 147 -6.71 -16.09 -12.44
N THR A 148 -7.33 -15.96 -11.27
CA THR A 148 -6.92 -16.73 -10.09
C THR A 148 -7.50 -18.15 -10.03
N ASN A 149 -8.30 -18.58 -11.03
CA ASN A 149 -8.68 -19.98 -11.23
C ASN A 149 -7.52 -20.83 -11.76
N LEU A 150 -6.44 -20.18 -12.20
CA LEU A 150 -5.25 -20.87 -12.67
C LEU A 150 -4.53 -21.46 -11.45
N GLU A 151 -4.72 -22.76 -11.25
CA GLU A 151 -4.14 -23.51 -10.13
C GLU A 151 -3.64 -24.87 -10.62
N THR A 152 -2.65 -25.40 -9.94
CA THR A 152 -2.26 -26.80 -10.07
C THR A 152 -2.96 -27.63 -8.99
N GLU A 153 -2.82 -28.94 -9.01
CA GLU A 153 -3.34 -29.81 -7.93
C GLU A 153 -2.77 -29.47 -6.54
N ARG A 154 -1.68 -28.71 -6.47
CA ARG A 154 -0.92 -28.46 -5.24
C ARG A 154 -0.81 -27.00 -4.83
N SER A 155 -1.00 -26.05 -5.76
CA SER A 155 -0.77 -24.63 -5.48
C SER A 155 -1.51 -23.73 -6.45
N LYS A 156 -1.84 -22.53 -5.97
CA LYS A 156 -2.33 -21.42 -6.80
C LYS A 156 -1.15 -20.83 -7.58
N LEU A 157 -1.35 -20.61 -8.88
CA LEU A 157 -0.32 -20.04 -9.75
C LEU A 157 -0.20 -18.52 -9.61
N LEU A 158 -1.28 -17.86 -9.15
CA LEU A 158 -1.35 -16.41 -9.00
C LEU A 158 -1.98 -16.06 -7.66
N GLN A 159 -1.28 -15.30 -6.86
CA GLN A 159 -1.76 -14.68 -5.62
C GLN A 159 -2.03 -13.19 -5.88
N VAL A 160 -3.10 -12.65 -5.34
CA VAL A 160 -3.51 -11.26 -5.57
C VAL A 160 -3.64 -10.51 -4.24
N VAL A 161 -3.00 -9.34 -4.15
CA VAL A 161 -3.13 -8.42 -3.01
C VAL A 161 -3.79 -7.14 -3.50
N LEU A 162 -5.00 -6.88 -3.00
CA LEU A 162 -5.77 -5.68 -3.30
C LEU A 162 -5.55 -4.63 -2.21
N PHE A 163 -4.99 -3.49 -2.58
CA PHE A 163 -4.96 -2.30 -1.73
C PHE A 163 -6.05 -1.35 -2.20
N GLY A 164 -7.00 -1.01 -1.34
CA GLY A 164 -8.14 -0.18 -1.73
C GLY A 164 -8.65 0.72 -0.62
N GLN A 165 -9.57 1.61 -1.00
CA GLN A 165 -10.32 2.46 -0.09
C GLN A 165 -11.55 1.68 0.44
N PRO A 166 -12.26 2.19 1.47
CA PRO A 166 -13.46 1.50 2.01
C PRO A 166 -14.55 1.24 0.96
N GLU A 167 -14.56 1.99 -0.14
CA GLU A 167 -15.44 1.78 -1.29
C GLU A 167 -15.27 0.39 -1.92
N LEU A 168 -14.04 -0.16 -1.87
CA LEU A 168 -13.79 -1.54 -2.31
C LEU A 168 -14.59 -2.55 -1.46
N ASP A 169 -14.70 -2.33 -0.16
CA ASP A 169 -15.51 -3.18 0.72
C ASP A 169 -16.98 -3.14 0.27
N ALA A 170 -17.52 -1.94 0.01
CA ALA A 170 -18.90 -1.76 -0.44
C ALA A 170 -19.18 -2.41 -1.82
N ILE A 171 -18.23 -2.34 -2.75
CA ILE A 171 -18.31 -3.02 -4.05
C ILE A 171 -18.38 -4.54 -3.84
N LEU A 172 -17.45 -5.10 -3.04
CA LEU A 172 -17.35 -6.54 -2.81
C LEU A 172 -18.51 -7.13 -1.99
N GLU A 173 -19.27 -6.30 -1.26
CA GLU A 173 -20.48 -6.74 -0.53
C GLU A 173 -21.68 -7.00 -1.44
N ARG A 174 -21.68 -6.49 -2.66
CA ARG A 174 -22.77 -6.75 -3.62
C ARG A 174 -22.85 -8.23 -3.99
N ASN A 175 -24.05 -8.69 -4.31
CA ASN A 175 -24.32 -10.10 -4.64
C ASN A 175 -23.52 -10.61 -5.83
N GLU A 176 -23.24 -9.76 -6.81
CA GLU A 176 -22.47 -10.05 -8.02
C GLU A 176 -21.06 -10.53 -7.69
N PHE A 177 -20.46 -9.98 -6.61
CA PHE A 177 -19.09 -10.30 -6.16
C PHE A 177 -19.02 -11.39 -5.08
N ARG A 178 -20.13 -12.10 -4.83
CA ARG A 178 -20.15 -13.18 -3.82
C ARG A 178 -19.03 -14.20 -4.00
N GLN A 179 -18.77 -14.61 -5.25
CA GLN A 179 -17.73 -15.59 -5.55
C GLN A 179 -16.32 -15.05 -5.31
N LEU A 180 -16.06 -13.80 -5.68
CA LEU A 180 -14.77 -13.13 -5.41
C LEU A 180 -14.57 -12.95 -3.91
N ARG A 181 -15.61 -12.49 -3.18
CA ARG A 181 -15.58 -12.32 -1.74
C ARG A 181 -15.24 -13.61 -0.99
N GLN A 182 -15.78 -14.77 -1.44
CA GLN A 182 -15.47 -16.07 -0.85
C GLN A 182 -14.01 -16.52 -1.05
N ARG A 183 -13.29 -15.93 -2.01
CA ARG A 183 -11.89 -16.20 -2.27
C ARG A 183 -10.94 -15.33 -1.48
N ILE A 184 -11.44 -14.22 -0.92
CA ILE A 184 -10.65 -13.35 -0.05
C ILE A 184 -10.51 -14.04 1.31
N THR A 185 -9.36 -14.64 1.54
CA THR A 185 -9.07 -15.42 2.75
C THR A 185 -8.57 -14.53 3.88
N PHE A 186 -7.83 -13.45 3.53
CA PHE A 186 -7.35 -12.48 4.49
C PHE A 186 -7.78 -11.07 4.14
N SER A 187 -8.24 -10.35 5.17
CA SER A 187 -8.63 -8.95 5.06
C SER A 187 -8.04 -8.17 6.24
N TYR A 188 -7.40 -7.04 5.94
CA TYR A 188 -6.88 -6.14 6.96
C TYR A 188 -7.34 -4.72 6.69
N ARG A 189 -7.82 -4.03 7.73
CA ARG A 189 -8.22 -2.62 7.64
C ARG A 189 -7.22 -1.75 8.37
N LEU A 190 -6.54 -0.87 7.64
CA LEU A 190 -5.67 0.15 8.22
C LEU A 190 -6.52 1.20 8.92
N ARG A 191 -6.34 1.31 10.23
CA ARG A 191 -7.01 2.33 11.04
C ARG A 191 -6.22 3.65 11.03
N PRO A 192 -6.88 4.79 11.22
CA PRO A 192 -6.21 6.04 11.55
C PRO A 192 -5.34 5.87 12.80
N LEU A 193 -4.29 6.71 12.91
CA LEU A 193 -3.39 6.73 14.05
C LEU A 193 -4.10 7.32 15.28
N ASP A 194 -3.99 6.66 16.43
CA ASP A 194 -4.34 7.26 17.69
C ASP A 194 -3.27 8.26 18.18
N GLU A 195 -3.46 8.89 19.34
CA GLU A 195 -2.51 9.90 19.86
C GLU A 195 -1.12 9.31 20.11
N THR A 196 -1.03 8.07 20.57
CA THR A 196 0.23 7.38 20.85
C THR A 196 0.97 7.05 19.55
N ASP A 197 0.27 6.44 18.59
CA ASP A 197 0.81 6.12 17.27
C ASP A 197 1.23 7.39 16.52
N ALA A 198 0.42 8.45 16.57
CA ALA A 198 0.73 9.72 15.92
C ALA A 198 1.96 10.42 16.55
N ASN A 199 2.08 10.38 17.87
CA ASN A 199 3.25 10.92 18.56
C ASN A 199 4.53 10.19 18.11
N ARG A 200 4.49 8.85 18.11
CA ARG A 200 5.60 8.02 17.63
C ARG A 200 5.90 8.28 16.15
N TYR A 201 4.84 8.40 15.32
CA TYR A 201 4.97 8.73 13.91
C TYR A 201 5.73 10.03 13.67
N LEU A 202 5.36 11.12 14.37
CA LEU A 202 6.03 12.41 14.28
C LEU A 202 7.50 12.31 14.70
N GLN A 203 7.80 11.59 15.80
CA GLN A 203 9.15 11.39 16.29
C GLN A 203 10.04 10.65 15.29
N GLU A 204 9.57 9.51 14.78
CA GLU A 204 10.35 8.70 13.85
C GLU A 204 10.60 9.43 12.53
N ARG A 205 9.60 10.15 12.01
CA ARG A 205 9.78 10.97 10.80
C ARG A 205 10.80 12.10 10.99
N LEU A 206 10.79 12.75 12.13
CA LEU A 206 11.81 13.75 12.49
C LEU A 206 13.20 13.11 12.61
N ALA A 207 13.29 11.94 13.25
CA ALA A 207 14.56 11.23 13.41
C ALA A 207 15.16 10.81 12.05
N VAL A 208 14.36 10.26 11.13
CA VAL A 208 14.79 9.94 9.76
C VAL A 208 15.27 11.18 9.03
N ALA A 209 14.57 12.32 9.20
CA ALA A 209 14.99 13.61 8.64
C ALA A 209 16.25 14.21 9.30
N GLY A 210 16.85 13.51 10.26
CA GLY A 210 18.10 13.90 10.91
C GLY A 210 17.95 14.76 12.15
N PHE A 211 16.75 14.94 12.67
CA PHE A 211 16.52 15.68 13.92
C PHE A 211 17.21 14.99 15.10
N ARG A 212 17.99 15.78 15.85
CA ARG A 212 18.68 15.33 17.05
C ARG A 212 18.32 16.26 18.21
N GLY A 213 17.37 15.87 19.02
CA GLY A 213 16.93 16.66 20.16
C GLY A 213 15.59 16.21 20.69
N ASP A 214 15.08 16.95 21.67
CA ASP A 214 13.73 16.73 22.19
C ASP A 214 12.69 17.08 21.10
N GLN A 215 11.64 16.27 21.00
CA GLN A 215 10.59 16.47 20.01
C GLN A 215 10.06 17.91 20.03
N PRO A 216 10.02 18.58 18.86
CA PRO A 216 9.59 19.99 18.80
C PRO A 216 8.08 20.17 19.01
N PHE A 217 7.26 19.10 18.94
CA PHE A 217 5.83 19.18 19.17
C PHE A 217 5.48 18.93 20.62
N GLY A 218 4.92 19.93 21.30
CA GLY A 218 4.38 19.77 22.65
C GLY A 218 3.14 18.85 22.68
N LYS A 219 2.86 18.20 23.82
CA LYS A 219 1.72 17.26 23.97
C LYS A 219 0.38 17.85 23.51
N ALA A 220 0.13 19.15 23.79
CA ALA A 220 -1.09 19.83 23.37
C ALA A 220 -1.14 20.02 21.84
N ALA A 221 0.00 20.28 21.20
CA ALA A 221 0.11 20.37 19.75
C ALA A 221 -0.16 19.00 19.08
N VAL A 222 0.43 17.93 19.61
CA VAL A 222 0.18 16.56 19.10
C VAL A 222 -1.31 16.24 19.15
N ARG A 223 -1.99 16.49 20.26
CA ARG A 223 -3.45 16.28 20.38
C ARG A 223 -4.25 17.08 19.34
N MET A 224 -3.87 18.34 19.09
CA MET A 224 -4.53 19.15 18.06
C MET A 224 -4.24 18.63 16.65
N LEU A 225 -3.01 18.23 16.37
CA LEU A 225 -2.63 17.60 15.11
C LEU A 225 -3.46 16.34 14.84
N VAL A 226 -3.59 15.45 15.83
CA VAL A 226 -4.43 14.24 15.73
C VAL A 226 -5.89 14.58 15.51
N ARG A 227 -6.44 15.54 16.27
CA ARG A 227 -7.83 15.97 16.10
C ARG A 227 -8.07 16.57 14.71
N GLY A 228 -7.18 17.45 14.24
CA GLY A 228 -7.30 18.12 12.95
C GLY A 228 -7.09 17.20 11.75
N SER A 229 -6.26 16.17 11.89
CA SER A 229 -5.99 15.17 10.85
C SER A 229 -6.94 13.97 10.90
N GLY A 230 -7.72 13.80 11.96
CA GLY A 230 -8.45 12.56 12.22
C GLY A 230 -7.53 11.33 12.36
N GLY A 231 -6.25 11.54 12.68
CA GLY A 231 -5.23 10.48 12.71
C GLY A 231 -4.78 9.98 11.33
N ILE A 232 -5.17 10.67 10.24
CA ILE A 232 -4.77 10.31 8.88
C ILE A 232 -3.32 10.78 8.63
N PRO A 233 -2.35 9.89 8.36
CA PRO A 233 -0.92 10.25 8.20
C PRO A 233 -0.65 11.36 7.18
N ARG A 234 -1.34 11.35 6.05
CA ARG A 234 -1.19 12.39 5.01
C ARG A 234 -1.60 13.77 5.53
N LEU A 235 -2.74 13.86 6.23
CA LEU A 235 -3.22 15.11 6.82
C LEU A 235 -2.34 15.53 8.00
N LEU A 236 -1.90 14.55 8.80
CA LEU A 236 -0.96 14.79 9.90
C LEU A 236 0.35 15.40 9.38
N ASN A 237 0.90 14.89 8.28
CA ASN A 237 2.08 15.47 7.62
C ASN A 237 1.85 16.91 7.18
N ILE A 238 0.72 17.19 6.53
CA ILE A 238 0.39 18.55 6.08
C ILE A 238 0.34 19.51 7.26
N LEU A 239 -0.37 19.14 8.31
CA LEU A 239 -0.54 19.98 9.51
C LEU A 239 0.80 20.14 10.25
N ALA A 240 1.55 19.07 10.47
CA ALA A 240 2.86 19.11 11.12
C ALA A 240 3.85 19.98 10.35
N HIS A 241 3.91 19.85 9.01
CA HIS A 241 4.74 20.70 8.16
C HIS A 241 4.38 22.20 8.32
N LYS A 242 3.09 22.53 8.23
CA LYS A 242 2.62 23.92 8.40
C LYS A 242 2.92 24.44 9.79
N SER A 243 2.73 23.64 10.84
CA SER A 243 3.01 24.02 12.23
C SER A 243 4.50 24.33 12.46
N LEU A 244 5.42 23.55 11.84
CA LEU A 244 6.85 23.86 11.87
C LEU A 244 7.14 25.18 11.15
N MET A 245 6.47 25.46 10.03
CA MET A 245 6.64 26.74 9.31
C MET A 245 6.19 27.95 10.13
N VAL A 246 5.05 27.83 10.83
CA VAL A 246 4.53 28.88 11.70
C VAL A 246 5.50 29.14 12.86
N ALA A 247 5.91 28.08 13.56
CA ALA A 247 6.86 28.20 14.67
C ALA A 247 8.22 28.78 14.22
N PHE A 248 8.70 28.40 13.04
CA PHE A 248 9.88 29.00 12.42
C PHE A 248 9.69 30.50 12.15
N GLY A 249 8.55 30.93 11.59
CA GLY A 249 8.24 32.33 11.35
C GLY A 249 8.22 33.17 12.63
N GLU A 250 7.86 32.56 13.79
CA GLU A 250 7.91 33.18 15.11
C GLU A 250 9.28 33.05 15.82
N GLY A 251 10.27 32.42 15.21
CA GLY A 251 11.58 32.14 15.80
C GLY A 251 11.54 31.14 16.97
N ARG A 252 10.51 30.30 17.06
CA ARG A 252 10.31 29.34 18.13
C ARG A 252 10.70 27.92 17.73
N ARG A 253 11.44 27.25 18.57
CA ARG A 253 11.84 25.84 18.38
C ARG A 253 10.80 24.85 18.90
N LEU A 254 9.83 25.29 19.69
CA LEU A 254 8.73 24.47 20.23
C LEU A 254 7.43 24.83 19.50
N VAL A 255 6.81 23.81 18.93
CA VAL A 255 5.46 23.88 18.36
C VAL A 255 4.46 23.63 19.47
N ASP A 256 3.67 24.62 19.82
CA ASP A 256 2.57 24.51 20.76
C ASP A 256 1.19 24.57 20.05
N LYS A 257 0.09 24.48 20.82
CA LYS A 257 -1.26 24.39 20.26
C LYS A 257 -1.66 25.55 19.33
N ARG A 258 -1.05 26.73 19.47
CA ARG A 258 -1.40 27.92 18.68
C ARG A 258 -0.77 27.92 17.29
N HIS A 259 0.23 27.05 17.07
CA HIS A 259 0.89 26.87 15.78
C HIS A 259 0.17 25.83 14.88
N VAL A 260 -0.77 25.08 15.44
CA VAL A 260 -1.59 24.06 14.75
C VAL A 260 -2.92 24.68 14.33
#